data_440e45037ba7a16a0b121fd8525fd2aa
#
_entry.id   440e45037ba7a16a0b121fd8525fd2aa
#
_cell.length_a   1.000
_cell.length_b   1.000
_cell.length_c   1.000
_cell.angle_alpha   90.00
_cell.angle_beta   90.00
_cell.angle_gamma   90.00
#
_symmetry.space_group_name_H-M   'P 1'
#
loop_
_entity.id
_entity.type
_entity.pdbx_description
1 polymer ?
#
loop_
_entity_poly.entity_id
_entity_poly.type
_entity_poly.pdbx_seq_one_letter_code
_entity_poly.pdbx_strand_id
1 'polypeptide(L)'
;MKNFTFRFSLFTLLFLLFFFHSSLFTFLSLHAQEVFDFSIPDPPRPTLAPEEPEEIPRQFRELFLGQTMDALQSALTRDGLFRFRGERDVSFLPVRDEALVETTGLSFVTRAYFQLSDGAVYIMSFTLDTRLMDHYSVFTSFVKKYGEPLSLSPGEAVWESDDTRVSIERPLTIKYVDKTVFNRLIDEAGALERREVLAREEFLAEF
;
A
#
# COMPACT_ATOMS: atom_id res chain seq x y z
N MET A 1 -37.17 86.42 38.11
CA MET A 1 -35.96 85.62 38.25
C MET A 1 -36.19 84.26 37.62
N LYS A 2 -35.60 83.95 36.48
CA LYS A 2 -35.77 82.67 35.77
C LYS A 2 -34.54 81.80 36.10
N ASN A 3 -34.76 80.69 36.78
CA ASN A 3 -33.74 79.70 37.07
C ASN A 3 -33.51 78.88 35.79
N PHE A 4 -32.32 79.00 35.15
CA PHE A 4 -31.88 78.24 34.03
C PHE A 4 -31.17 77.00 34.63
N THR A 5 -31.87 75.87 34.71
CA THR A 5 -31.26 74.59 35.04
C THR A 5 -30.63 73.97 33.82
N PHE A 6 -29.29 73.93 33.79
CA PHE A 6 -28.51 73.27 32.76
C PHE A 6 -28.63 71.77 32.89
N ARG A 7 -29.45 71.14 32.04
CA ARG A 7 -29.52 69.69 31.96
C ARG A 7 -28.34 69.20 31.13
N PHE A 8 -27.27 68.79 31.84
CA PHE A 8 -26.18 68.05 31.18
C PHE A 8 -26.73 66.71 30.72
N SER A 9 -26.81 66.56 29.37
CA SER A 9 -27.32 65.32 28.83
C SER A 9 -26.32 64.19 29.06
N LEU A 10 -26.83 63.08 29.57
CA LEU A 10 -26.08 61.82 29.78
C LEU A 10 -25.29 61.41 28.56
N PHE A 11 -25.73 61.90 27.39
CA PHE A 11 -25.08 61.64 26.08
C PHE A 11 -23.73 62.35 25.92
N THR A 12 -23.56 63.56 26.50
CA THR A 12 -22.28 64.28 26.46
C THR A 12 -21.23 63.67 27.38
N LEU A 13 -21.67 63.11 28.51
CA LEU A 13 -20.77 62.40 29.42
C LEU A 13 -20.29 61.06 28.81
N LEU A 14 -21.16 60.33 28.10
CA LEU A 14 -20.83 59.10 27.44
C LEU A 14 -19.85 59.31 26.26
N PHE A 15 -20.02 60.44 25.54
CA PHE A 15 -19.15 60.80 24.39
C PHE A 15 -17.73 61.20 24.87
N LEU A 16 -17.62 61.92 25.98
CA LEU A 16 -16.32 62.25 26.55
C LEU A 16 -15.57 61.01 27.12
N LEU A 17 -16.28 60.06 27.72
CA LEU A 17 -15.69 58.79 28.15
C LEU A 17 -15.20 57.94 26.98
N PHE A 18 -15.89 57.95 25.83
CA PHE A 18 -15.50 57.22 24.65
C PHE A 18 -14.20 57.77 24.01
N PHE A 19 -14.05 59.10 23.95
CA PHE A 19 -12.82 59.74 23.47
C PHE A 19 -11.62 59.53 24.38
N PHE A 20 -11.84 59.49 25.72
CA PHE A 20 -10.77 59.28 26.65
C PHE A 20 -10.23 57.83 26.61
N HIS A 21 -11.13 56.84 26.40
CA HIS A 21 -10.71 55.45 26.21
C HIS A 21 -10.00 55.21 24.88
N SER A 22 -10.44 55.89 23.83
CA SER A 22 -9.76 55.76 22.52
C SER A 22 -8.35 56.34 22.51
N SER A 23 -8.12 57.46 23.23
CA SER A 23 -6.77 58.07 23.33
C SER A 23 -5.79 57.24 24.19
N LEU A 24 -6.31 56.55 25.21
CA LEU A 24 -5.48 55.69 26.06
C LEU A 24 -5.07 54.38 25.34
N PHE A 25 -5.98 53.88 24.47
CA PHE A 25 -5.70 52.67 23.69
C PHE A 25 -4.65 52.90 22.58
N THR A 26 -4.60 54.09 21.94
CA THR A 26 -3.58 54.40 20.97
C THR A 26 -2.20 54.64 21.59
N PHE A 27 -2.12 55.09 22.85
CA PHE A 27 -0.83 55.26 23.56
C PHE A 27 -0.25 53.94 24.04
N LEU A 28 -1.10 52.96 24.39
CA LEU A 28 -0.66 51.62 24.82
C LEU A 28 -0.21 50.76 23.64
N SER A 29 -0.74 51.01 22.41
CA SER A 29 -0.36 50.26 21.21
C SER A 29 0.99 50.69 20.65
N LEU A 30 1.52 51.85 20.99
CA LEU A 30 2.79 52.37 20.44
C LEU A 30 4.03 51.89 21.24
N HIS A 31 3.83 51.30 22.43
CA HIS A 31 4.93 50.77 23.24
C HIS A 31 4.99 49.22 23.25
N ALA A 32 4.15 48.53 22.49
CA ALA A 32 4.14 47.05 22.41
C ALA A 32 4.75 46.52 21.09
N GLN A 33 5.57 47.32 20.41
CA GLN A 33 6.32 46.90 19.20
C GLN A 33 7.82 46.89 19.43
N GLU A 34 8.25 46.47 20.62
CA GLU A 34 9.49 45.70 20.63
C GLU A 34 9.10 44.26 20.24
N VAL A 35 9.11 44.01 18.92
CA VAL A 35 9.11 42.66 18.38
C VAL A 35 10.37 42.00 18.95
N PHE A 36 10.16 41.25 20.04
CA PHE A 36 11.12 40.23 20.43
C PHE A 36 11.11 39.23 19.28
N ASP A 37 12.02 39.46 18.32
CA ASP A 37 12.31 38.49 17.26
C ASP A 37 12.94 37.25 17.93
N PHE A 38 12.10 36.43 18.53
CA PHE A 38 12.50 35.13 19.00
C PHE A 38 12.52 34.21 17.77
N SER A 39 13.44 34.52 16.83
CA SER A 39 13.84 33.58 15.80
C SER A 39 14.60 32.47 16.53
N ILE A 40 13.82 31.50 17.08
CA ILE A 40 14.39 30.19 17.35
C ILE A 40 14.83 29.73 15.95
N PRO A 41 16.13 29.55 15.68
CA PRO A 41 16.54 28.90 14.45
C PRO A 41 15.83 27.55 14.45
N ASP A 42 14.98 27.33 13.43
CA ASP A 42 14.37 26.04 13.23
C ASP A 42 15.47 25.00 13.39
N PRO A 43 15.32 24.02 14.30
CA PRO A 43 16.29 22.94 14.37
C PRO A 43 16.43 22.41 12.92
N PRO A 44 17.64 22.13 12.45
CA PRO A 44 17.83 21.63 11.10
C PRO A 44 16.88 20.46 10.95
N ARG A 45 15.82 20.65 10.14
CA ARG A 45 14.96 19.54 9.74
C ARG A 45 15.92 18.55 9.11
N PRO A 46 15.98 17.32 9.62
CA PRO A 46 16.72 16.31 8.90
C PRO A 46 16.12 16.32 7.49
N THR A 47 16.87 16.79 6.53
CA THR A 47 16.58 16.62 5.11
C THR A 47 16.80 15.14 4.91
N LEU A 48 15.72 14.34 5.16
CA LEU A 48 15.65 13.00 4.64
C LEU A 48 15.71 13.23 3.13
N ALA A 49 16.87 12.95 2.54
CA ALA A 49 16.98 12.81 1.11
C ALA A 49 15.83 11.87 0.72
N PRO A 50 15.09 12.13 -0.36
CA PRO A 50 14.10 11.18 -0.83
C PRO A 50 14.81 9.83 -0.90
N GLU A 51 14.39 8.87 -0.08
CA GLU A 51 14.90 7.50 -0.17
C GLU A 51 14.59 7.07 -1.61
N GLU A 52 15.62 6.69 -2.36
CA GLU A 52 15.40 6.12 -3.70
C GLU A 52 14.47 4.90 -3.53
N PRO A 53 13.48 4.73 -4.42
CA PRO A 53 12.58 3.58 -4.34
C PRO A 53 13.38 2.28 -4.27
N GLU A 54 13.02 1.42 -3.33
CA GLU A 54 13.63 0.09 -3.24
C GLU A 54 13.28 -0.75 -4.47
N GLU A 55 14.16 -1.67 -4.83
CA GLU A 55 13.90 -2.64 -5.88
C GLU A 55 12.68 -3.53 -5.52
N ILE A 56 11.90 -3.91 -6.54
CA ILE A 56 10.71 -4.78 -6.35
C ILE A 56 11.18 -6.14 -5.81
N PRO A 57 10.69 -6.56 -4.62
CA PRO A 57 11.21 -7.72 -3.94
C PRO A 57 10.69 -9.02 -4.59
N ARG A 58 11.54 -10.03 -4.64
CA ARG A 58 11.17 -11.41 -4.98
C ARG A 58 10.77 -12.24 -3.76
N GLN A 59 10.68 -11.61 -2.58
CA GLN A 59 10.46 -12.32 -1.31
C GLN A 59 9.48 -11.58 -0.40
N PHE A 60 8.82 -12.37 0.44
CA PHE A 60 8.05 -11.92 1.60
C PHE A 60 8.50 -12.71 2.83
N ARG A 61 9.22 -12.08 3.75
CA ARG A 61 9.87 -12.71 4.91
C ARG A 61 10.86 -13.80 4.47
N GLU A 62 10.63 -15.09 4.87
CA GLU A 62 11.45 -16.24 4.45
C GLU A 62 10.90 -16.95 3.19
N LEU A 63 9.83 -16.44 2.60
CA LEU A 63 9.18 -16.99 1.41
C LEU A 63 9.63 -16.22 0.17
N PHE A 64 10.10 -16.91 -0.87
CA PHE A 64 10.62 -16.25 -2.07
C PHE A 64 10.30 -17.00 -3.36
N LEU A 65 10.24 -16.26 -4.47
CA LEU A 65 10.08 -16.82 -5.81
C LEU A 65 11.34 -17.62 -6.19
N GLY A 66 11.14 -18.82 -6.74
CA GLY A 66 12.21 -19.79 -7.03
C GLY A 66 12.51 -20.74 -5.88
N GLN A 67 11.84 -20.64 -4.73
CA GLN A 67 12.03 -21.53 -3.59
C GLN A 67 11.52 -22.94 -3.91
N THR A 68 12.28 -23.97 -3.52
CA THR A 68 11.86 -25.37 -3.69
C THR A 68 10.73 -25.74 -2.75
N MET A 69 9.99 -26.81 -3.05
CA MET A 69 8.90 -27.32 -2.22
C MET A 69 9.35 -27.57 -0.77
N ASP A 70 10.48 -28.25 -0.56
CA ASP A 70 10.98 -28.57 0.79
C ASP A 70 11.35 -27.32 1.58
N ALA A 71 11.99 -26.35 0.91
CA ALA A 71 12.35 -25.09 1.53
C ALA A 71 11.09 -24.26 1.88
N LEU A 72 10.07 -24.23 1.00
CA LEU A 72 8.78 -23.60 1.24
C LEU A 72 8.07 -24.20 2.45
N GLN A 73 7.95 -25.53 2.51
CA GLN A 73 7.31 -26.21 3.64
C GLN A 73 8.02 -25.93 4.96
N SER A 74 9.35 -25.93 4.92
CA SER A 74 10.18 -25.62 6.09
C SER A 74 9.98 -24.16 6.55
N ALA A 75 9.91 -23.19 5.62
CA ALA A 75 9.67 -21.79 5.92
C ALA A 75 8.26 -21.60 6.50
N LEU A 76 7.21 -22.15 5.87
CA LEU A 76 5.83 -22.08 6.34
C LEU A 76 5.63 -22.69 7.74
N THR A 77 6.37 -23.76 8.06
CA THR A 77 6.30 -24.41 9.39
C THR A 77 6.90 -23.51 10.48
N ARG A 78 7.96 -22.76 10.15
CA ARG A 78 8.63 -21.86 11.10
C ARG A 78 7.95 -20.51 11.23
N ASP A 79 7.27 -20.05 10.18
CA ASP A 79 6.67 -18.72 10.16
C ASP A 79 5.36 -18.70 10.95
N GLY A 80 5.32 -17.89 12.02
CA GLY A 80 4.15 -17.74 12.88
C GLY A 80 2.93 -17.05 12.23
N LEU A 81 2.99 -16.66 10.95
CA LEU A 81 1.84 -16.11 10.21
C LEU A 81 0.96 -17.17 9.56
N PHE A 82 1.44 -18.42 9.46
CA PHE A 82 0.74 -19.48 8.72
C PHE A 82 0.44 -20.67 9.60
N ARG A 83 -0.68 -21.34 9.31
CA ARG A 83 -1.08 -22.60 9.94
C ARG A 83 -0.89 -23.74 8.95
N PHE A 84 0.34 -23.92 8.50
CA PHE A 84 0.67 -24.97 7.55
C PHE A 84 0.54 -26.37 8.19
N ARG A 85 -0.12 -27.32 7.49
CA ARG A 85 -0.46 -28.67 7.98
C ARG A 85 0.27 -29.78 7.21
N GLY A 86 1.36 -29.43 6.53
CA GLY A 86 2.12 -30.38 5.74
C GLY A 86 1.39 -30.80 4.46
N GLU A 87 1.49 -32.08 4.13
CA GLU A 87 0.93 -32.66 2.90
C GLU A 87 -0.57 -32.37 2.66
N ARG A 88 -1.33 -32.11 3.71
CA ARG A 88 -2.76 -31.77 3.60
C ARG A 88 -3.03 -30.45 2.89
N ASP A 89 -2.04 -29.58 2.88
CA ASP A 89 -2.10 -28.26 2.27
C ASP A 89 -1.44 -28.25 0.87
N VAL A 90 -0.99 -29.43 0.38
CA VAL A 90 -0.32 -29.59 -0.91
C VAL A 90 -1.22 -30.36 -1.88
N SER A 91 -1.40 -29.80 -3.07
CA SER A 91 -2.10 -30.43 -4.19
C SER A 91 -1.16 -30.52 -5.39
N PHE A 92 -1.04 -31.72 -5.97
CA PHE A 92 -0.24 -31.93 -7.16
C PHE A 92 -1.13 -31.99 -8.40
N LEU A 93 -0.67 -31.38 -9.50
CA LEU A 93 -1.26 -31.42 -10.81
C LEU A 93 -0.38 -32.31 -11.73
N PRO A 94 -0.64 -33.64 -11.82
CA PRO A 94 0.30 -34.60 -12.41
C PRO A 94 0.62 -34.35 -13.89
N VAL A 95 -0.25 -33.62 -14.60
CA VAL A 95 -0.13 -33.46 -16.07
C VAL A 95 0.90 -32.39 -16.44
N ARG A 96 1.28 -31.50 -15.50
CA ARG A 96 2.11 -30.33 -15.80
C ARG A 96 3.33 -30.15 -14.91
N ASP A 97 3.63 -31.12 -14.05
CA ASP A 97 4.65 -30.97 -12.98
C ASP A 97 4.43 -29.70 -12.14
N GLU A 98 3.15 -29.36 -11.93
CA GLU A 98 2.71 -28.21 -11.14
C GLU A 98 2.23 -28.68 -9.77
N ALA A 99 2.50 -27.86 -8.77
CA ALA A 99 1.96 -28.05 -7.41
C ALA A 99 1.36 -26.76 -6.89
N LEU A 100 0.34 -26.91 -6.06
CA LEU A 100 -0.30 -25.82 -5.33
C LEU A 100 -0.21 -26.11 -3.83
N VAL A 101 0.37 -25.17 -3.08
CA VAL A 101 0.31 -25.17 -1.62
C VAL A 101 -0.68 -24.11 -1.19
N GLU A 102 -1.72 -24.52 -0.45
CA GLU A 102 -2.72 -23.64 0.13
C GLU A 102 -2.67 -23.74 1.66
N THR A 103 -2.49 -22.62 2.35
CA THR A 103 -2.49 -22.59 3.80
C THR A 103 -3.34 -21.45 4.36
N THR A 104 -3.94 -21.67 5.54
CA THR A 104 -4.61 -20.63 6.29
C THR A 104 -3.59 -19.79 7.02
N GLY A 105 -3.82 -18.46 7.03
CA GLY A 105 -3.01 -17.56 7.82
C GLY A 105 -3.50 -17.43 9.26
N LEU A 106 -2.71 -16.70 10.03
CA LEU A 106 -3.00 -16.27 11.40
C LEU A 106 -3.01 -14.75 11.43
N SER A 107 -3.73 -14.15 12.38
CA SER A 107 -3.84 -12.68 12.51
C SER A 107 -4.41 -12.02 11.25
N PHE A 108 -3.64 -11.13 10.60
CA PHE A 108 -4.09 -10.34 9.45
C PHE A 108 -4.01 -11.05 8.09
N VAL A 109 -3.33 -12.20 7.99
CA VAL A 109 -3.38 -13.06 6.80
C VAL A 109 -4.51 -14.06 6.98
N THR A 110 -5.45 -14.12 6.03
CA THR A 110 -6.53 -15.12 6.05
C THR A 110 -6.12 -16.39 5.34
N ARG A 111 -5.43 -16.24 4.20
CA ARG A 111 -5.06 -17.35 3.33
C ARG A 111 -3.81 -17.02 2.52
N ALA A 112 -3.00 -18.02 2.24
CA ALA A 112 -1.89 -17.91 1.33
C ALA A 112 -1.88 -19.07 0.33
N TYR A 113 -1.46 -18.77 -0.90
CA TYR A 113 -1.30 -19.71 -2.00
C TYR A 113 0.09 -19.60 -2.59
N PHE A 114 0.68 -20.74 -2.89
CA PHE A 114 1.97 -20.84 -3.55
C PHE A 114 1.81 -21.80 -4.73
N GLN A 115 2.08 -21.33 -5.93
CA GLN A 115 2.08 -22.16 -7.13
C GLN A 115 3.51 -22.47 -7.52
N LEU A 116 3.77 -23.75 -7.75
CA LEU A 116 5.07 -24.26 -8.15
C LEU A 116 4.98 -24.86 -9.56
N SER A 117 6.03 -24.63 -10.34
CA SER A 117 6.28 -25.27 -11.62
C SER A 117 7.71 -25.76 -11.61
N ASP A 118 7.97 -26.97 -12.13
CA ASP A 118 9.27 -27.62 -12.11
C ASP A 118 9.90 -27.66 -10.68
N GLY A 119 9.04 -27.85 -9.67
CA GLY A 119 9.44 -27.92 -8.26
C GLY A 119 9.80 -26.58 -7.59
N ALA A 120 9.66 -25.44 -8.28
CA ALA A 120 9.99 -24.10 -7.79
C ALA A 120 8.78 -23.17 -7.73
N VAL A 121 8.69 -22.36 -6.67
CA VAL A 121 7.62 -21.37 -6.48
C VAL A 121 7.74 -20.25 -7.52
N TYR A 122 6.68 -20.04 -8.31
CA TYR A 122 6.62 -18.93 -9.28
C TYR A 122 5.50 -17.92 -8.99
N ILE A 123 4.52 -18.29 -8.16
CA ILE A 123 3.51 -17.35 -7.65
C ILE A 123 3.38 -17.53 -6.13
N MET A 124 3.34 -16.40 -5.42
CA MET A 124 2.96 -16.31 -4.01
C MET A 124 1.80 -15.33 -3.90
N SER A 125 0.75 -15.69 -3.19
CA SER A 125 -0.44 -14.85 -3.02
C SER A 125 -0.90 -14.86 -1.56
N PHE A 126 -1.09 -13.67 -0.97
CA PHE A 126 -1.48 -13.48 0.42
C PHE A 126 -2.76 -12.68 0.50
N THR A 127 -3.86 -13.31 0.89
CA THR A 127 -5.13 -12.61 1.14
C THR A 127 -5.15 -12.11 2.57
N LEU A 128 -5.39 -10.82 2.75
CA LEU A 128 -5.42 -10.16 4.05
C LEU A 128 -6.86 -9.96 4.56
N ASP A 129 -7.02 -9.90 5.87
CA ASP A 129 -8.29 -9.60 6.51
C ASP A 129 -8.57 -8.09 6.44
N THR A 130 -9.54 -7.69 5.61
CA THR A 130 -9.92 -6.28 5.42
C THR A 130 -10.50 -5.62 6.66
N ARG A 131 -10.83 -6.37 7.71
CA ARG A 131 -11.27 -5.83 9.00
C ARG A 131 -10.08 -5.39 9.87
N LEU A 132 -8.90 -5.98 9.63
CA LEU A 132 -7.68 -5.72 10.40
C LEU A 132 -6.67 -4.87 9.62
N MET A 133 -6.74 -4.88 8.31
CA MET A 133 -5.83 -4.19 7.40
C MET A 133 -6.62 -3.54 6.28
N ASP A 134 -6.54 -2.23 6.12
CA ASP A 134 -7.21 -1.54 5.03
C ASP A 134 -6.32 -1.44 3.78
N HIS A 135 -6.98 -1.39 2.61
CA HIS A 135 -6.31 -1.34 1.31
C HIS A 135 -5.41 -0.10 1.16
N TYR A 136 -5.86 1.05 1.67
CA TYR A 136 -5.12 2.30 1.53
C TYR A 136 -3.79 2.26 2.31
N SER A 137 -3.80 1.73 3.52
CA SER A 137 -2.58 1.58 4.33
C SER A 137 -1.55 0.66 3.66
N VAL A 138 -1.99 -0.45 3.06
CA VAL A 138 -1.11 -1.35 2.31
C VAL A 138 -0.57 -0.65 1.07
N PHE A 139 -1.45 -0.02 0.28
CA PHE A 139 -1.07 0.72 -0.93
C PHE A 139 -0.05 1.82 -0.63
N THR A 140 -0.31 2.67 0.36
CA THR A 140 0.61 3.78 0.70
C THR A 140 1.95 3.28 1.22
N SER A 141 1.98 2.14 1.92
CA SER A 141 3.23 1.50 2.34
C SER A 141 4.06 1.02 1.14
N PHE A 142 3.40 0.49 0.11
CA PHE A 142 4.06 0.08 -1.14
C PHE A 142 4.58 1.29 -1.92
N VAL A 143 3.77 2.34 -2.08
CA VAL A 143 4.19 3.58 -2.73
C VAL A 143 5.40 4.20 -2.02
N LYS A 144 5.37 4.24 -0.68
CA LYS A 144 6.50 4.77 0.09
C LYS A 144 7.78 3.97 -0.14
N LYS A 145 7.67 2.65 -0.29
CA LYS A 145 8.83 1.75 -0.35
C LYS A 145 9.32 1.53 -1.77
N TYR A 146 8.41 1.33 -2.73
CA TYR A 146 8.72 0.94 -4.11
C TYR A 146 8.40 2.04 -5.13
N GLY A 147 7.97 3.21 -4.69
CA GLY A 147 7.54 4.30 -5.58
C GLY A 147 6.13 4.10 -6.14
N GLU A 148 5.77 4.93 -7.12
CA GLU A 148 4.46 4.86 -7.77
C GLU A 148 4.30 3.56 -8.57
N PRO A 149 3.08 2.97 -8.59
CA PRO A 149 2.83 1.76 -9.36
C PRO A 149 2.95 2.00 -10.86
N LEU A 150 3.43 1.00 -11.61
CA LEU A 150 3.48 1.02 -13.07
C LEU A 150 2.07 1.11 -13.68
N SER A 151 1.09 0.46 -13.04
CA SER A 151 -0.32 0.47 -13.46
C SER A 151 -1.22 0.55 -12.24
N LEU A 152 -2.25 1.40 -12.34
CA LEU A 152 -3.27 1.58 -11.31
C LEU A 152 -4.66 1.51 -11.94
N SER A 153 -5.48 0.58 -11.45
CA SER A 153 -6.87 0.40 -11.84
C SER A 153 -7.77 0.29 -10.60
N PRO A 154 -9.10 0.35 -10.74
CA PRO A 154 -10.01 0.12 -9.61
C PRO A 154 -9.87 -1.26 -8.96
N GLY A 155 -9.36 -2.25 -9.69
CA GLY A 155 -9.20 -3.63 -9.23
C GLY A 155 -7.84 -3.95 -8.67
N GLU A 156 -6.78 -3.30 -9.16
CA GLU A 156 -5.40 -3.61 -8.82
C GLU A 156 -4.45 -2.43 -8.96
N ALA A 157 -3.36 -2.47 -8.17
CA ALA A 157 -2.16 -1.65 -8.35
C ALA A 157 -0.98 -2.59 -8.60
N VAL A 158 -0.13 -2.27 -9.58
CA VAL A 158 0.94 -3.16 -10.07
C VAL A 158 2.28 -2.46 -10.05
N TRP A 159 3.28 -3.15 -9.51
CA TRP A 159 4.71 -2.81 -9.59
C TRP A 159 5.44 -3.92 -10.33
N GLU A 160 6.36 -3.57 -11.20
CA GLU A 160 7.12 -4.55 -11.98
C GLU A 160 8.61 -4.18 -12.05
N SER A 161 9.46 -5.22 -12.01
CA SER A 161 10.84 -5.19 -12.44
C SER A 161 11.01 -6.03 -13.71
N ASP A 162 12.24 -6.30 -14.12
CA ASP A 162 12.52 -7.12 -15.33
C ASP A 162 11.95 -8.53 -15.19
N ASP A 163 12.05 -9.13 -14.00
CA ASP A 163 11.71 -10.53 -13.74
C ASP A 163 10.55 -10.75 -12.76
N THR A 164 10.09 -9.70 -12.07
CA THR A 164 9.10 -9.81 -10.98
C THR A 164 7.95 -8.83 -11.18
N ARG A 165 6.73 -9.32 -10.95
CA ARG A 165 5.54 -8.50 -10.81
C ARG A 165 5.00 -8.66 -9.39
N VAL A 166 4.69 -7.54 -8.74
CA VAL A 166 3.96 -7.51 -7.48
C VAL A 166 2.68 -6.70 -7.67
N SER A 167 1.56 -7.21 -7.21
CA SER A 167 0.28 -6.52 -7.28
C SER A 167 -0.44 -6.50 -5.93
N ILE A 168 -1.25 -5.45 -5.73
CA ILE A 168 -2.26 -5.36 -4.68
C ILE A 168 -3.60 -5.43 -5.38
N GLU A 169 -4.30 -6.54 -5.22
CA GLU A 169 -5.59 -6.84 -5.86
C GLU A 169 -6.74 -6.70 -4.86
N ARG A 170 -7.93 -6.34 -5.33
CA ARG A 170 -9.13 -6.30 -4.47
C ARG A 170 -9.71 -7.71 -4.26
N PRO A 171 -10.28 -8.02 -3.07
CA PRO A 171 -10.54 -7.09 -1.94
C PRO A 171 -9.30 -6.64 -1.19
N LEU A 172 -8.32 -7.47 -0.94
CA LEU A 172 -6.99 -7.14 -0.42
C LEU A 172 -6.10 -8.37 -0.51
N THR A 173 -5.47 -8.57 -1.64
CA THR A 173 -4.54 -9.67 -1.90
C THR A 173 -3.24 -9.08 -2.44
N ILE A 174 -2.12 -9.45 -1.82
CA ILE A 174 -0.78 -9.13 -2.31
C ILE A 174 -0.28 -10.36 -3.06
N LYS A 175 0.18 -10.18 -4.29
CA LYS A 175 0.60 -11.26 -5.16
C LYS A 175 1.96 -10.97 -5.77
N TYR A 176 2.85 -11.94 -5.70
CA TYR A 176 4.18 -11.93 -6.30
C TYR A 176 4.21 -12.96 -7.43
N VAL A 177 4.74 -12.57 -8.58
CA VAL A 177 4.80 -13.42 -9.77
C VAL A 177 6.21 -13.35 -10.38
N ASP A 178 6.82 -14.52 -10.62
CA ASP A 178 7.99 -14.64 -11.47
C ASP A 178 7.55 -14.53 -12.93
N LYS A 179 7.85 -13.40 -13.57
CA LYS A 179 7.43 -13.09 -14.96
C LYS A 179 8.04 -14.07 -15.96
N THR A 180 9.27 -14.52 -15.71
CA THR A 180 9.97 -15.43 -16.63
C THR A 180 9.26 -16.78 -16.68
N VAL A 181 8.98 -17.37 -15.52
CA VAL A 181 8.29 -18.66 -15.44
C VAL A 181 6.84 -18.52 -15.93
N PHE A 182 6.15 -17.47 -15.52
CA PHE A 182 4.77 -17.23 -15.89
C PHE A 182 4.58 -17.08 -17.41
N ASN A 183 5.42 -16.29 -18.08
CA ASN A 183 5.37 -16.10 -19.53
C ASN A 183 5.70 -17.39 -20.27
N ARG A 184 6.69 -18.16 -19.81
CA ARG A 184 6.99 -19.48 -20.36
C ARG A 184 5.77 -20.41 -20.33
N LEU A 185 5.07 -20.47 -19.19
CA LEU A 185 3.87 -21.32 -19.04
C LEU A 185 2.71 -20.87 -19.94
N ILE A 186 2.53 -19.56 -20.15
CA ILE A 186 1.54 -19.04 -21.12
C ILE A 186 1.89 -19.46 -22.52
N ASP A 187 3.15 -19.33 -22.93
CA ASP A 187 3.61 -19.70 -24.28
C ASP A 187 3.45 -21.20 -24.53
N GLU A 188 3.77 -22.04 -23.54
CA GLU A 188 3.59 -23.49 -23.61
C GLU A 188 2.10 -23.86 -23.72
N ALA A 189 1.23 -23.24 -22.93
CA ALA A 189 -0.21 -23.47 -22.99
C ALA A 189 -0.79 -23.09 -24.36
N GLY A 190 -0.39 -21.93 -24.89
CA GLY A 190 -0.80 -21.49 -26.23
C GLY A 190 -0.27 -22.40 -27.36
N ALA A 191 0.91 -23.00 -27.18
CA ALA A 191 1.43 -23.97 -28.15
C ALA A 191 0.65 -25.30 -28.14
N LEU A 192 0.24 -25.76 -26.96
CA LEU A 192 -0.61 -26.96 -26.81
C LEU A 192 -1.99 -26.74 -27.46
N GLU A 193 -2.62 -25.62 -27.17
CA GLU A 193 -3.93 -25.29 -27.76
C GLU A 193 -3.86 -25.25 -29.28
N ARG A 194 -2.83 -24.64 -29.89
CA ARG A 194 -2.63 -24.64 -31.34
C ARG A 194 -2.46 -26.04 -31.91
N ARG A 195 -1.73 -26.94 -31.25
CA ARG A 195 -1.58 -28.33 -31.65
C ARG A 195 -2.90 -29.10 -31.64
N GLU A 196 -3.69 -28.91 -30.60
CA GLU A 196 -5.00 -29.55 -30.48
C GLU A 196 -5.99 -29.10 -31.56
N VAL A 197 -5.98 -27.78 -31.90
CA VAL A 197 -6.79 -27.26 -33.01
C VAL A 197 -6.37 -27.88 -34.33
N LEU A 198 -5.06 -27.91 -34.64
CA LEU A 198 -4.53 -28.51 -35.88
C LEU A 198 -4.84 -30.01 -35.99
N ALA A 199 -4.64 -30.77 -34.90
CA ALA A 199 -4.95 -32.20 -34.89
C ALA A 199 -6.44 -32.47 -35.10
N ARG A 200 -7.30 -31.62 -34.56
CA ARG A 200 -8.76 -31.71 -34.79
C ARG A 200 -9.12 -31.37 -36.23
N GLU A 201 -8.51 -30.36 -36.82
CA GLU A 201 -8.71 -29.98 -38.24
C GLU A 201 -8.24 -31.10 -39.20
N GLU A 202 -7.05 -31.68 -38.96
CA GLU A 202 -6.55 -32.83 -39.71
C GLU A 202 -7.50 -34.02 -39.63
N PHE A 203 -7.97 -34.36 -38.41
CA PHE A 203 -8.91 -35.44 -38.20
C PHE A 203 -10.23 -35.22 -38.96
N LEU A 204 -10.75 -34.00 -38.94
CA LEU A 204 -11.99 -33.67 -39.67
C LEU A 204 -11.83 -33.67 -41.21
N ALA A 205 -10.62 -33.42 -41.69
CA ALA A 205 -10.34 -33.43 -43.13
C ALA A 205 -10.31 -34.85 -43.75
N GLU A 206 -10.32 -35.90 -42.90
CA GLU A 206 -10.37 -37.29 -43.35
C GLU A 206 -11.82 -37.78 -43.65
N PHE A 207 -12.84 -36.99 -43.35
CA PHE A 207 -14.27 -37.28 -43.57
C PHE A 207 -14.83 -36.46 -44.73
#